data_eaa41dd70cafc62c80e13def8e20a6c6
#
_entry.id   eaa41dd70cafc62c80e13def8e20a6c6
#
_cell.length_a   1.000
_cell.length_b   1.000
_cell.length_c   1.000
_cell.angle_alpha   90.00
_cell.angle_beta   90.00
_cell.angle_gamma   90.00
#
_symmetry.space_group_name_H-M   'P 1'
#
loop_
_entity.id
_entity.type
_entity.pdbx_description
1 polymer ?
#
loop_
_entity_poly.entity_id
_entity_poly.type
_entity_poly.pdbx_seq_one_letter_code
_entity_poly.pdbx_strand_id
1 'polypeptide(L)'
;MTSTDVYRITNQLDDETLEVMAARLEARGRHPRFVAMFNQYLDAMEIDGARSVLDLGCGTGVIARAIGRRPGFSGSVAGIDRSPNLIDAAVRLVREEGLDRRVAFHAGDSHTLQLEDRAFDAVVAHTLFSHLEDPRIVLAEIVRVLSPGGKIAIFDGDFASMTFAGDDPAAARAIDEAIIGAVVTHPRVMREMPQLLREAGLRLTAAFPHVIADVGRMDYWASSIQSMTRLLPKSGAMTEAQAEAWAASMARRSEEGTFFGACNFYGYIAVKA
;
A
#
# COMPACT_ATOMS: atom_id res chain seq x y z
N MET A 1 5.22 19.95 11.40
CA MET A 1 5.80 19.83 10.04
C MET A 1 4.69 19.28 9.14
N THR A 2 4.37 19.97 8.04
CA THR A 2 3.44 19.44 7.03
C THR A 2 4.07 18.19 6.44
N SER A 3 3.34 17.08 6.46
CA SER A 3 3.80 15.82 5.86
C SER A 3 4.13 16.04 4.39
N THR A 4 5.29 15.55 3.96
CA THR A 4 5.75 15.59 2.57
C THR A 4 5.33 14.33 1.79
N ASP A 5 4.55 13.45 2.41
CA ASP A 5 4.04 12.22 1.83
C ASP A 5 3.26 12.49 0.53
N VAL A 6 3.86 12.11 -0.60
CA VAL A 6 3.33 12.36 -1.94
C VAL A 6 2.01 11.65 -2.22
N TYR A 7 1.74 10.52 -1.54
CA TYR A 7 0.46 9.80 -1.68
C TYR A 7 -0.70 10.53 -0.98
N ARG A 8 -0.41 11.46 -0.07
CA ARG A 8 -1.43 12.31 0.56
C ARG A 8 -1.82 13.52 -0.27
N ILE A 9 -0.96 13.95 -1.16
CA ILE A 9 -1.15 15.17 -1.96
C ILE A 9 -1.41 14.87 -3.44
N THR A 10 -1.93 13.69 -3.75
CA THR A 10 -2.18 13.25 -5.15
C THR A 10 -3.00 14.24 -5.97
N ASN A 11 -3.92 14.98 -5.35
CA ASN A 11 -4.71 16.03 -5.99
C ASN A 11 -3.93 17.32 -6.29
N GLN A 12 -2.67 17.42 -5.88
CA GLN A 12 -1.77 18.56 -6.10
C GLN A 12 -0.62 18.21 -7.06
N LEU A 13 -0.54 16.94 -7.48
CA LEU A 13 0.50 16.44 -8.37
C LEU A 13 0.11 16.59 -9.84
N ASP A 14 1.10 16.78 -10.69
CA ASP A 14 0.91 16.79 -12.15
C ASP A 14 0.63 15.38 -12.70
N ASP A 15 0.04 15.31 -13.90
CA ASP A 15 -0.37 14.05 -14.52
C ASP A 15 0.81 13.10 -14.75
N GLU A 16 2.00 13.62 -15.12
CA GLU A 16 3.20 12.79 -15.29
C GLU A 16 3.60 12.08 -13.98
N THR A 17 3.55 12.79 -12.85
CA THR A 17 3.83 12.23 -11.54
C THR A 17 2.80 11.17 -11.15
N LEU A 18 1.53 11.41 -11.44
CA LEU A 18 0.44 10.46 -11.19
C LEU A 18 0.57 9.20 -12.05
N GLU A 19 1.00 9.33 -13.31
CA GLU A 19 1.32 8.18 -14.17
C GLU A 19 2.48 7.33 -13.60
N VAL A 20 3.54 7.98 -13.11
CA VAL A 20 4.66 7.28 -12.45
C VAL A 20 4.17 6.52 -11.21
N MET A 21 3.31 7.14 -10.40
CA MET A 21 2.72 6.49 -9.22
C MET A 21 1.85 5.30 -9.61
N ALA A 22 0.98 5.45 -10.61
CA ALA A 22 0.13 4.36 -11.11
C ALA A 22 0.98 3.21 -11.65
N ALA A 23 2.00 3.50 -12.47
CA ALA A 23 2.92 2.48 -12.99
C ALA A 23 3.66 1.75 -11.87
N ARG A 24 4.06 2.46 -10.80
CA ARG A 24 4.69 1.85 -9.62
C ARG A 24 3.75 0.92 -8.86
N LEU A 25 2.48 1.32 -8.66
CA LEU A 25 1.47 0.49 -8.01
C LEU A 25 1.24 -0.81 -8.81
N GLU A 26 1.11 -0.71 -10.13
CA GLU A 26 0.93 -1.86 -11.01
C GLU A 26 2.18 -2.78 -11.04
N ALA A 27 3.38 -2.22 -11.11
CA ALA A 27 4.63 -2.99 -11.07
C ALA A 27 4.75 -3.78 -9.75
N ARG A 28 4.48 -3.12 -8.61
CA ARG A 28 4.45 -3.77 -7.29
C ARG A 28 3.40 -4.87 -7.23
N GLY A 29 2.18 -4.59 -7.71
CA GLY A 29 1.08 -5.54 -7.69
C GLY A 29 1.31 -6.80 -8.55
N ARG A 30 2.21 -6.73 -9.54
CA ARG A 30 2.61 -7.86 -10.39
C ARG A 30 3.86 -8.58 -9.89
N HIS A 31 4.58 -8.00 -8.94
CA HIS A 31 5.80 -8.61 -8.43
C HIS A 31 5.49 -9.90 -7.65
N PRO A 32 6.16 -11.05 -7.96
CA PRO A 32 5.79 -12.36 -7.41
C PRO A 32 5.73 -12.40 -5.88
N ARG A 33 6.64 -11.69 -5.19
CA ARG A 33 6.63 -11.61 -3.72
C ARG A 33 5.37 -10.94 -3.19
N PHE A 34 4.92 -9.81 -3.80
CA PHE A 34 3.69 -9.13 -3.39
C PHE A 34 2.45 -9.96 -3.73
N VAL A 35 2.45 -10.61 -4.90
CA VAL A 35 1.37 -11.55 -5.27
C VAL A 35 1.25 -12.67 -4.24
N ALA A 36 2.36 -13.26 -3.80
CA ALA A 36 2.34 -14.29 -2.75
C ALA A 36 1.81 -13.74 -1.42
N MET A 37 2.24 -12.54 -1.01
CA MET A 37 1.81 -11.91 0.25
C MET A 37 0.31 -11.58 0.25
N PHE A 38 -0.22 -10.96 -0.82
CA PHE A 38 -1.64 -10.65 -0.81
C PHE A 38 -2.52 -11.90 -0.96
N ASN A 39 -2.11 -12.92 -1.72
CA ASN A 39 -2.85 -14.17 -1.77
C ASN A 39 -2.89 -14.84 -0.39
N GLN A 40 -1.81 -14.83 0.36
CA GLN A 40 -1.77 -15.42 1.71
C GLN A 40 -2.84 -14.82 2.64
N TYR A 41 -2.95 -13.49 2.71
CA TYR A 41 -3.97 -12.90 3.58
C TYR A 41 -5.38 -13.02 2.99
N LEU A 42 -5.56 -12.98 1.66
CA LEU A 42 -6.87 -13.21 1.03
C LEU A 42 -7.38 -14.64 1.30
N ASP A 43 -6.49 -15.64 1.22
CA ASP A 43 -6.82 -17.03 1.53
C ASP A 43 -7.19 -17.19 3.03
N ALA A 44 -6.41 -16.58 3.92
CA ALA A 44 -6.68 -16.62 5.35
C ALA A 44 -7.96 -15.85 5.77
N MET A 45 -8.37 -14.86 4.98
CA MET A 45 -9.68 -14.22 5.10
C MET A 45 -10.84 -15.10 4.60
N GLU A 46 -10.55 -16.17 3.85
CA GLU A 46 -11.56 -16.96 3.12
C GLU A 46 -12.37 -16.06 2.18
N ILE A 47 -11.67 -15.17 1.47
CA ILE A 47 -12.28 -14.07 0.70
C ILE A 47 -13.25 -14.57 -0.37
N ASP A 48 -13.04 -15.78 -0.89
CA ASP A 48 -13.92 -16.39 -1.91
C ASP A 48 -15.35 -16.60 -1.42
N GLY A 49 -15.57 -16.71 -0.12
CA GLY A 49 -16.88 -16.82 0.51
C GLY A 49 -17.59 -15.48 0.76
N ALA A 50 -16.92 -14.35 0.59
CA ALA A 50 -17.50 -13.03 0.80
C ALA A 50 -18.42 -12.64 -0.36
N ARG A 51 -19.57 -12.02 -0.04
CA ARG A 51 -20.53 -11.49 -1.04
C ARG A 51 -20.23 -10.04 -1.39
N SER A 52 -19.73 -9.28 -0.43
CA SER A 52 -19.41 -7.86 -0.58
C SER A 52 -18.07 -7.55 0.07
N VAL A 53 -17.14 -7.00 -0.73
CA VAL A 53 -15.79 -6.66 -0.31
C VAL A 53 -15.52 -5.19 -0.56
N LEU A 54 -14.91 -4.49 0.39
CA LEU A 54 -14.38 -3.14 0.23
C LEU A 54 -12.85 -3.21 0.15
N ASP A 55 -12.28 -2.66 -0.93
CA ASP A 55 -10.84 -2.36 -1.07
C ASP A 55 -10.64 -0.88 -0.75
N LEU A 56 -10.16 -0.57 0.45
CA LEU A 56 -10.03 0.80 0.97
C LEU A 56 -8.61 1.33 0.75
N GLY A 57 -8.49 2.48 0.08
CA GLY A 57 -7.23 2.98 -0.44
C GLY A 57 -6.76 2.16 -1.65
N CYS A 58 -7.69 1.87 -2.56
CA CYS A 58 -7.49 0.88 -3.62
C CYS A 58 -6.45 1.30 -4.69
N GLY A 59 -6.08 2.58 -4.75
CA GLY A 59 -5.17 3.10 -5.78
C GLY A 59 -5.66 2.75 -7.19
N THR A 60 -4.84 2.05 -7.98
CA THR A 60 -5.19 1.55 -9.31
C THR A 60 -6.04 0.26 -9.30
N GLY A 61 -6.49 -0.19 -8.12
CA GLY A 61 -7.37 -1.36 -7.97
C GLY A 61 -6.66 -2.71 -8.07
N VAL A 62 -5.38 -2.80 -7.78
CA VAL A 62 -4.60 -4.05 -7.84
C VAL A 62 -5.26 -5.16 -7.03
N ILE A 63 -5.63 -4.90 -5.77
CA ILE A 63 -6.21 -5.91 -4.88
C ILE A 63 -7.66 -6.21 -5.26
N ALA A 64 -8.47 -5.19 -5.54
CA ALA A 64 -9.85 -5.37 -6.00
C ALA A 64 -9.92 -6.26 -7.26
N ARG A 65 -9.05 -5.99 -8.25
CA ARG A 65 -8.95 -6.82 -9.46
C ARG A 65 -8.41 -8.22 -9.18
N ALA A 66 -7.46 -8.37 -8.26
CA ALA A 66 -6.98 -9.68 -7.84
C ALA A 66 -8.07 -10.53 -7.20
N ILE A 67 -8.91 -9.94 -6.34
CA ILE A 67 -10.09 -10.60 -5.76
C ILE A 67 -11.10 -10.97 -6.86
N GLY A 68 -11.41 -10.03 -7.76
CA GLY A 68 -12.35 -10.26 -8.86
C GLY A 68 -11.95 -11.38 -9.82
N ARG A 69 -10.64 -11.67 -9.97
CA ARG A 69 -10.11 -12.76 -10.80
C ARG A 69 -10.13 -14.13 -10.12
N ARG A 70 -10.37 -14.19 -8.80
CA ARG A 70 -10.34 -15.49 -8.09
C ARG A 70 -11.46 -16.40 -8.59
N PRO A 71 -11.16 -17.65 -8.99
CA PRO A 71 -12.19 -18.55 -9.56
C PRO A 71 -13.32 -18.86 -8.59
N GLY A 72 -13.02 -18.88 -7.26
CA GLY A 72 -14.02 -19.16 -6.21
C GLY A 72 -14.84 -17.93 -5.81
N PHE A 73 -14.45 -16.72 -6.18
CA PHE A 73 -15.12 -15.50 -5.78
C PHE A 73 -16.30 -15.18 -6.71
N SER A 74 -17.50 -15.12 -6.13
CA SER A 74 -18.75 -14.80 -6.85
C SER A 74 -19.40 -13.48 -6.40
N GLY A 75 -18.82 -12.81 -5.42
CA GLY A 75 -19.32 -11.55 -4.86
C GLY A 75 -19.01 -10.32 -5.71
N SER A 76 -19.15 -9.16 -5.08
CA SER A 76 -18.78 -7.86 -5.64
C SER A 76 -17.67 -7.17 -4.82
N VAL A 77 -16.87 -6.36 -5.48
CA VAL A 77 -15.83 -5.55 -4.85
C VAL A 77 -16.07 -4.08 -5.15
N ALA A 78 -16.10 -3.26 -4.11
CA ALA A 78 -16.05 -1.80 -4.22
C ALA A 78 -14.64 -1.32 -3.84
N GLY A 79 -13.97 -0.58 -4.71
CA GLY A 79 -12.71 0.09 -4.41
C GLY A 79 -12.94 1.58 -4.15
N ILE A 80 -12.34 2.10 -3.09
CA ILE A 80 -12.37 3.52 -2.76
C ILE A 80 -10.96 4.06 -2.63
N ASP A 81 -10.68 5.16 -3.32
CA ASP A 81 -9.44 5.93 -3.18
C ASP A 81 -9.73 7.43 -3.25
N ARG A 82 -8.92 8.23 -2.58
CA ARG A 82 -9.08 9.69 -2.58
C ARG A 82 -8.65 10.36 -3.89
N SER A 83 -7.82 9.68 -4.71
CA SER A 83 -7.26 10.20 -5.96
C SER A 83 -8.19 9.89 -7.14
N PRO A 84 -8.88 10.89 -7.74
CA PRO A 84 -9.68 10.66 -8.94
C PRO A 84 -8.87 10.06 -10.09
N ASN A 85 -7.62 10.50 -10.28
CA ASN A 85 -6.76 10.02 -11.36
C ASN A 85 -6.39 8.53 -11.20
N LEU A 86 -6.15 8.07 -9.96
CA LEU A 86 -5.91 6.64 -9.70
C LEU A 86 -7.20 5.83 -9.90
N ILE A 87 -8.36 6.39 -9.53
CA ILE A 87 -9.67 5.79 -9.81
C ILE A 87 -9.94 5.67 -11.31
N ASP A 88 -9.64 6.70 -12.09
CA ASP A 88 -9.78 6.65 -13.56
C ASP A 88 -8.90 5.54 -14.15
N ALA A 89 -7.66 5.39 -13.66
CA ALA A 89 -6.78 4.29 -14.04
C ALA A 89 -7.37 2.93 -13.64
N ALA A 90 -7.91 2.80 -12.42
CA ALA A 90 -8.54 1.57 -11.94
C ALA A 90 -9.76 1.18 -12.78
N VAL A 91 -10.62 2.16 -13.13
CA VAL A 91 -11.80 1.95 -13.99
C VAL A 91 -11.41 1.51 -15.40
N ARG A 92 -10.33 2.06 -15.96
CA ARG A 92 -9.82 1.62 -17.25
C ARG A 92 -9.32 0.18 -17.17
N LEU A 93 -8.46 -0.13 -16.21
CA LEU A 93 -7.86 -1.45 -16.05
C LEU A 93 -8.89 -2.55 -15.78
N VAL A 94 -9.91 -2.28 -14.97
CA VAL A 94 -10.96 -3.27 -14.68
C VAL A 94 -11.79 -3.62 -15.92
N ARG A 95 -12.02 -2.64 -16.81
CA ARG A 95 -12.71 -2.86 -18.10
C ARG A 95 -11.85 -3.66 -19.07
N GLU A 96 -10.56 -3.31 -19.19
CA GLU A 96 -9.61 -4.05 -20.03
C GLU A 96 -9.52 -5.53 -19.62
N GLU A 97 -9.69 -5.83 -18.33
CA GLU A 97 -9.69 -7.18 -17.79
C GLU A 97 -11.06 -7.88 -17.79
N GLY A 98 -12.14 -7.19 -18.19
CA GLY A 98 -13.49 -7.75 -18.21
C GLY A 98 -14.08 -8.02 -16.83
N LEU A 99 -13.63 -7.32 -15.80
CA LEU A 99 -14.05 -7.49 -14.40
C LEU A 99 -15.09 -6.46 -13.93
N ASP A 100 -15.48 -5.51 -14.80
CA ASP A 100 -16.35 -4.37 -14.51
C ASP A 100 -17.79 -4.74 -14.08
N ARG A 101 -18.19 -6.00 -14.25
CA ARG A 101 -19.48 -6.52 -13.75
C ARG A 101 -19.48 -6.80 -12.25
N ARG A 102 -18.31 -6.99 -11.64
CA ARG A 102 -18.20 -7.36 -10.22
C ARG A 102 -17.24 -6.47 -9.42
N VAL A 103 -16.44 -5.64 -10.07
CA VAL A 103 -15.51 -4.71 -9.43
C VAL A 103 -15.82 -3.31 -9.89
N ALA A 104 -16.12 -2.42 -8.95
CA ALA A 104 -16.39 -1.00 -9.20
C ALA A 104 -15.50 -0.10 -8.35
N PHE A 105 -15.20 1.10 -8.85
CA PHE A 105 -14.32 2.05 -8.17
C PHE A 105 -14.97 3.41 -8.03
N HIS A 106 -14.75 4.07 -6.87
CA HIS A 106 -15.28 5.38 -6.56
C HIS A 106 -14.23 6.25 -5.86
N ALA A 107 -14.18 7.52 -6.22
CA ALA A 107 -13.41 8.49 -5.45
C ALA A 107 -14.09 8.75 -4.10
N GLY A 108 -13.31 8.75 -3.01
CA GLY A 108 -13.84 8.99 -1.66
C GLY A 108 -12.74 9.09 -0.60
N ASP A 109 -13.11 9.65 0.55
CA ASP A 109 -12.21 9.78 1.70
C ASP A 109 -12.45 8.61 2.68
N SER A 110 -11.37 7.91 3.04
CA SER A 110 -11.41 6.82 4.02
C SER A 110 -11.80 7.26 5.43
N HIS A 111 -11.67 8.56 5.74
CA HIS A 111 -12.05 9.11 7.04
C HIS A 111 -13.58 9.37 7.17
N THR A 112 -14.30 9.42 6.05
CA THR A 112 -15.75 9.72 6.01
C THR A 112 -16.41 8.97 4.85
N LEU A 113 -16.58 7.66 5.00
CA LEU A 113 -17.13 6.80 3.96
C LEU A 113 -18.62 7.07 3.73
N GLN A 114 -19.00 7.40 2.49
CA GLN A 114 -20.40 7.55 2.08
C GLN A 114 -21.00 6.18 1.76
N LEU A 115 -20.95 5.28 2.75
CA LEU A 115 -21.40 3.88 2.67
C LEU A 115 -22.32 3.55 3.84
N GLU A 116 -23.26 2.64 3.60
CA GLU A 116 -24.15 2.14 4.62
C GLU A 116 -23.43 1.34 5.71
N ASP A 117 -23.97 1.37 6.92
CA ASP A 117 -23.50 0.54 8.02
C ASP A 117 -23.64 -0.94 7.67
N ARG A 118 -22.66 -1.75 8.04
CA ARG A 118 -22.71 -3.21 7.89
C ARG A 118 -22.92 -3.69 6.44
N ALA A 119 -22.44 -2.91 5.48
CA ALA A 119 -22.60 -3.20 4.05
C ALA A 119 -21.63 -4.26 3.51
N PHE A 120 -20.52 -4.56 4.23
CA PHE A 120 -19.47 -5.42 3.73
C PHE A 120 -19.18 -6.61 4.63
N ASP A 121 -18.99 -7.77 4.00
CA ASP A 121 -18.55 -8.99 4.67
C ASP A 121 -17.03 -8.96 4.93
N ALA A 122 -16.29 -8.26 4.08
CA ALA A 122 -14.84 -8.12 4.19
C ALA A 122 -14.35 -6.72 3.78
N VAL A 123 -13.32 -6.24 4.46
CA VAL A 123 -12.57 -5.03 4.09
C VAL A 123 -11.10 -5.40 3.90
N VAL A 124 -10.47 -4.87 2.86
CA VAL A 124 -9.02 -4.95 2.66
C VAL A 124 -8.47 -3.53 2.63
N ALA A 125 -7.40 -3.29 3.36
CA ALA A 125 -6.62 -2.06 3.32
C ALA A 125 -5.16 -2.43 3.04
N HIS A 126 -4.76 -2.31 1.77
CA HIS A 126 -3.43 -2.69 1.31
C HIS A 126 -2.56 -1.45 1.07
N THR A 127 -1.58 -1.24 1.95
CA THR A 127 -0.67 -0.08 1.94
C THR A 127 -1.40 1.28 1.97
N LEU A 128 -2.34 1.39 2.92
CA LEU A 128 -3.10 2.61 3.20
C LEU A 128 -2.67 3.25 4.53
N PHE A 129 -2.50 2.43 5.57
CA PHE A 129 -2.38 2.92 6.95
C PHE A 129 -1.12 3.74 7.20
N SER A 130 -0.04 3.46 6.48
CA SER A 130 1.19 4.26 6.53
C SER A 130 1.04 5.70 6.02
N HIS A 131 -0.03 5.99 5.26
CA HIS A 131 -0.34 7.32 4.72
C HIS A 131 -1.38 8.10 5.55
N LEU A 132 -1.97 7.49 6.58
CA LEU A 132 -3.01 8.11 7.39
C LEU A 132 -2.42 9.00 8.50
N GLU A 133 -3.05 10.15 8.76
CA GLU A 133 -2.73 10.99 9.94
C GLU A 133 -3.29 10.38 11.22
N ASP A 134 -4.55 9.96 11.16
CA ASP A 134 -5.21 9.30 12.28
C ASP A 134 -5.83 7.96 11.84
N PRO A 135 -5.10 6.86 12.05
CA PRO A 135 -5.59 5.52 11.72
C PRO A 135 -6.83 5.10 12.53
N ARG A 136 -7.09 5.74 13.69
CA ARG A 136 -8.26 5.41 14.53
C ARG A 136 -9.56 5.81 13.87
N ILE A 137 -9.60 6.97 13.21
CA ILE A 137 -10.80 7.43 12.48
C ILE A 137 -11.15 6.44 11.37
N VAL A 138 -10.15 6.02 10.59
CA VAL A 138 -10.36 5.06 9.49
C VAL A 138 -10.76 3.68 10.02
N LEU A 139 -10.18 3.22 11.13
CA LEU A 139 -10.62 1.98 11.78
C LEU A 139 -12.07 2.05 12.28
N ALA A 140 -12.50 3.20 12.81
CA ALA A 140 -13.91 3.38 13.23
C ALA A 140 -14.87 3.28 12.03
N GLU A 141 -14.53 3.89 10.89
CA GLU A 141 -15.30 3.77 9.65
C GLU A 141 -15.32 2.32 9.13
N ILE A 142 -14.18 1.64 9.15
CA ILE A 142 -14.11 0.22 8.77
C ILE A 142 -15.02 -0.63 9.68
N VAL A 143 -14.96 -0.42 10.99
CA VAL A 143 -15.86 -1.12 11.94
C VAL A 143 -17.32 -0.82 11.64
N ARG A 144 -17.66 0.43 11.32
CA ARG A 144 -19.03 0.82 10.98
C ARG A 144 -19.56 0.07 9.76
N VAL A 145 -18.79 0.03 8.67
CA VAL A 145 -19.23 -0.58 7.40
C VAL A 145 -19.11 -2.10 7.37
N LEU A 146 -18.32 -2.73 8.25
CA LEU A 146 -18.25 -4.19 8.38
C LEU A 146 -19.52 -4.76 9.03
N SER A 147 -20.01 -5.85 8.46
CA SER A 147 -21.06 -6.70 9.06
C SER A 147 -20.56 -7.35 10.36
N PRO A 148 -21.45 -7.75 11.29
CA PRO A 148 -21.07 -8.60 12.41
C PRO A 148 -20.39 -9.89 11.92
N GLY A 149 -19.26 -10.26 12.51
CA GLY A 149 -18.44 -11.39 12.04
C GLY A 149 -17.63 -11.09 10.78
N GLY A 150 -17.76 -9.90 10.20
CA GLY A 150 -16.98 -9.47 9.03
C GLY A 150 -15.49 -9.38 9.34
N LYS A 151 -14.66 -9.63 8.32
CA LYS A 151 -13.20 -9.69 8.43
C LYS A 151 -12.54 -8.47 7.82
N ILE A 152 -11.43 -8.03 8.41
CA ILE A 152 -10.53 -7.05 7.80
C ILE A 152 -9.13 -7.63 7.63
N ALA A 153 -8.50 -7.38 6.47
CA ALA A 153 -7.07 -7.49 6.29
C ALA A 153 -6.44 -6.10 6.19
N ILE A 154 -5.42 -5.86 6.99
CA ILE A 154 -4.54 -4.70 6.89
C ILE A 154 -3.16 -5.21 6.54
N PHE A 155 -2.62 -4.76 5.39
CA PHE A 155 -1.28 -5.09 4.94
C PHE A 155 -0.54 -3.80 4.62
N ASP A 156 0.64 -3.61 5.25
CA ASP A 156 1.45 -2.42 4.99
C ASP A 156 2.92 -2.65 5.36
N GLY A 157 3.79 -1.70 4.97
CA GLY A 157 5.19 -1.67 5.35
C GLY A 157 5.40 -1.08 6.75
N ASP A 158 6.32 -1.68 7.50
CA ASP A 158 6.99 -1.02 8.62
C ASP A 158 8.12 -0.16 8.05
N PHE A 159 7.77 0.99 7.48
CA PHE A 159 8.71 1.83 6.75
C PHE A 159 9.87 2.33 7.62
N ALA A 160 9.70 2.39 8.95
CA ALA A 160 10.80 2.65 9.88
C ALA A 160 11.88 1.55 9.91
N SER A 161 11.64 0.42 9.22
CA SER A 161 12.62 -0.65 9.00
C SER A 161 13.26 -0.61 7.61
N MET A 162 12.85 0.33 6.74
CA MET A 162 13.41 0.45 5.39
C MET A 162 14.86 0.93 5.46
N THR A 163 15.74 0.24 4.75
CA THR A 163 17.17 0.56 4.74
C THR A 163 17.84 0.14 3.46
N PHE A 164 18.87 0.91 3.08
CA PHE A 164 19.74 0.62 1.94
C PHE A 164 21.21 0.70 2.38
N ALA A 165 22.03 -0.22 1.86
CA ALA A 165 23.47 -0.14 2.13
C ALA A 165 24.11 1.04 1.38
N GLY A 166 24.98 1.76 2.06
CA GLY A 166 25.81 2.84 1.53
C GLY A 166 27.29 2.67 1.91
N ASP A 167 28.18 3.45 1.30
CA ASP A 167 29.62 3.40 1.59
C ASP A 167 29.93 4.00 2.99
N ASP A 168 29.19 5.04 3.38
CA ASP A 168 29.22 5.64 4.72
C ASP A 168 27.90 5.29 5.45
N PRO A 169 27.95 4.53 6.56
CA PRO A 169 26.77 4.15 7.31
C PRO A 169 25.96 5.32 7.87
N ALA A 170 26.61 6.45 8.21
CA ALA A 170 25.91 7.62 8.73
C ALA A 170 25.15 8.35 7.61
N ALA A 171 25.79 8.53 6.46
CA ALA A 171 25.15 9.10 5.28
C ALA A 171 24.01 8.22 4.77
N ALA A 172 24.19 6.89 4.74
CA ALA A 172 23.14 5.95 4.34
C ALA A 172 21.91 6.07 5.25
N ARG A 173 22.08 6.13 6.57
CA ARG A 173 20.98 6.32 7.52
C ARG A 173 20.26 7.65 7.31
N ALA A 174 20.97 8.73 7.07
CA ALA A 174 20.36 10.04 6.81
C ALA A 174 19.51 10.02 5.53
N ILE A 175 19.97 9.30 4.50
CA ILE A 175 19.23 9.08 3.27
C ILE A 175 17.97 8.23 3.54
N ASP A 176 18.08 7.12 4.28
CA ASP A 176 16.94 6.28 4.64
C ASP A 176 15.87 7.12 5.38
N GLU A 177 16.27 7.93 6.36
CA GLU A 177 15.39 8.81 7.13
C GLU A 177 14.69 9.85 6.22
N ALA A 178 15.44 10.45 5.28
CA ALA A 178 14.89 11.41 4.32
C ALA A 178 13.84 10.74 3.40
N ILE A 179 14.15 9.54 2.88
CA ILE A 179 13.24 8.76 2.05
C ILE A 179 11.96 8.41 2.83
N ILE A 180 12.10 7.86 4.03
CA ILE A 180 10.97 7.47 4.87
C ILE A 180 10.05 8.67 5.13
N GLY A 181 10.62 9.82 5.52
CA GLY A 181 9.84 11.03 5.77
C GLY A 181 9.13 11.61 4.54
N ALA A 182 9.62 11.31 3.34
CA ALA A 182 9.02 11.78 2.09
C ALA A 182 7.92 10.86 1.54
N VAL A 183 7.98 9.56 1.84
CA VAL A 183 7.09 8.57 1.20
C VAL A 183 5.94 8.13 2.09
N VAL A 184 6.00 8.33 3.41
CA VAL A 184 4.93 7.94 4.33
C VAL A 184 4.74 8.94 5.47
N THR A 185 3.50 9.01 5.97
CA THR A 185 3.11 9.84 7.11
C THR A 185 3.37 9.14 8.45
N HIS A 186 3.10 7.85 8.51
CA HIS A 186 3.13 7.06 9.75
C HIS A 186 4.02 5.80 9.59
N PRO A 187 5.34 5.96 9.61
CA PRO A 187 6.27 4.88 9.24
C PRO A 187 6.27 3.67 10.20
N ARG A 188 5.66 3.81 11.41
CA ARG A 188 5.61 2.76 12.44
C ARG A 188 4.21 2.19 12.68
N VAL A 189 3.20 2.59 11.93
CA VAL A 189 1.80 2.23 12.18
C VAL A 189 1.59 0.71 12.30
N MET A 190 2.36 -0.09 11.56
CA MET A 190 2.22 -1.54 11.61
C MET A 190 2.71 -2.16 12.94
N ARG A 191 3.60 -1.49 13.67
CA ARG A 191 3.98 -1.89 15.04
C ARG A 191 2.88 -1.59 16.06
N GLU A 192 2.08 -0.57 15.81
CA GLU A 192 0.98 -0.12 16.65
C GLU A 192 -0.33 -0.85 16.32
N MET A 193 -0.43 -1.45 15.13
CA MET A 193 -1.66 -2.04 14.59
C MET A 193 -2.34 -3.06 15.52
N PRO A 194 -1.65 -3.99 16.21
CA PRO A 194 -2.32 -4.90 17.14
C PRO A 194 -3.06 -4.19 18.27
N GLN A 195 -2.51 -3.07 18.77
CA GLN A 195 -3.16 -2.23 19.78
C GLN A 195 -4.34 -1.46 19.18
N LEU A 196 -4.16 -0.85 18.01
CA LEU A 196 -5.19 -0.08 17.31
C LEU A 196 -6.42 -0.96 16.99
N LEU A 197 -6.21 -2.18 16.52
CA LEU A 197 -7.29 -3.14 16.27
C LEU A 197 -8.07 -3.47 17.53
N ARG A 198 -7.38 -3.73 18.64
CA ARG A 198 -8.01 -4.00 19.95
C ARG A 198 -8.83 -2.79 20.43
N GLU A 199 -8.29 -1.59 20.32
CA GLU A 199 -8.97 -0.34 20.71
C GLU A 199 -10.23 -0.08 19.85
N ALA A 200 -10.20 -0.48 18.57
CA ALA A 200 -11.35 -0.42 17.67
C ALA A 200 -12.39 -1.53 17.90
N GLY A 201 -12.18 -2.46 18.86
CA GLY A 201 -13.07 -3.57 19.12
C GLY A 201 -12.95 -4.73 18.11
N LEU A 202 -11.84 -4.78 17.37
CA LEU A 202 -11.54 -5.84 16.43
C LEU A 202 -10.63 -6.89 17.09
N ARG A 203 -10.98 -8.17 16.90
CA ARG A 203 -10.19 -9.29 17.44
C ARG A 203 -9.19 -9.77 16.39
N LEU A 204 -7.91 -9.55 16.63
CA LEU A 204 -6.83 -10.07 15.79
C LEU A 204 -6.88 -11.62 15.74
N THR A 205 -6.86 -12.19 14.55
CA THR A 205 -6.96 -13.64 14.31
C THR A 205 -5.74 -14.23 13.62
N ALA A 206 -5.03 -13.44 12.83
CA ALA A 206 -3.78 -13.87 12.19
C ALA A 206 -2.83 -12.69 11.98
N ALA A 207 -1.54 -12.99 11.92
CA ALA A 207 -0.48 -12.05 11.60
C ALA A 207 0.54 -12.72 10.66
N PHE A 208 0.96 -12.03 9.62
CA PHE A 208 1.90 -12.49 8.60
C PHE A 208 3.08 -11.52 8.49
N PRO A 209 4.21 -11.80 9.12
CA PRO A 209 5.43 -11.02 8.94
C PRO A 209 6.14 -11.41 7.64
N HIS A 210 6.62 -10.42 6.91
CA HIS A 210 7.37 -10.59 5.68
C HIS A 210 8.58 -9.67 5.66
N VAL A 211 9.63 -10.09 4.98
CA VAL A 211 10.78 -9.25 4.64
C VAL A 211 10.85 -9.15 3.12
N ILE A 212 10.82 -7.93 2.59
CA ILE A 212 11.18 -7.65 1.22
C ILE A 212 12.62 -7.20 1.22
N ALA A 213 13.52 -8.05 0.77
CA ALA A 213 14.95 -7.75 0.68
C ALA A 213 15.51 -8.21 -0.66
N ASP A 214 16.29 -7.34 -1.29
CA ASP A 214 17.15 -7.69 -2.41
C ASP A 214 18.59 -7.64 -1.93
N VAL A 215 19.34 -8.69 -2.24
CA VAL A 215 20.74 -8.86 -1.84
C VAL A 215 21.58 -9.18 -3.07
N GLY A 216 22.66 -8.45 -3.26
CA GLY A 216 23.54 -8.54 -4.41
C GLY A 216 23.02 -7.76 -5.61
N ARG A 217 21.85 -8.05 -6.10
CA ARG A 217 21.23 -7.38 -7.25
C ARG A 217 19.83 -6.90 -6.92
N MET A 218 19.43 -5.76 -7.52
CA MET A 218 18.07 -5.25 -7.44
C MET A 218 17.11 -6.11 -8.27
N ASP A 219 15.95 -6.38 -7.68
CA ASP A 219 14.77 -6.99 -8.31
C ASP A 219 13.55 -6.11 -7.99
N TYR A 220 12.97 -6.27 -6.82
CA TYR A 220 11.85 -5.45 -6.35
C TYR A 220 12.20 -3.97 -6.22
N TRP A 221 13.38 -3.67 -5.64
CA TRP A 221 13.79 -2.29 -5.35
C TRP A 221 14.10 -1.47 -6.59
N ALA A 222 14.36 -2.07 -7.75
CA ALA A 222 14.65 -1.33 -8.99
C ALA A 222 13.53 -0.34 -9.34
N SER A 223 12.26 -0.81 -9.39
CA SER A 223 11.12 0.06 -9.69
C SER A 223 10.81 1.05 -8.56
N SER A 224 11.10 0.68 -7.31
CA SER A 224 10.93 1.58 -6.16
C SER A 224 11.92 2.74 -6.23
N ILE A 225 13.20 2.46 -6.45
CA ILE A 225 14.27 3.46 -6.55
C ILE A 225 13.98 4.40 -7.73
N GLN A 226 13.59 3.87 -8.88
CA GLN A 226 13.21 4.69 -10.03
C GLN A 226 12.06 5.67 -9.70
N SER A 227 11.03 5.21 -9.01
CA SER A 227 9.93 6.07 -8.55
C SER A 227 10.40 7.10 -7.52
N MET A 228 11.17 6.67 -6.52
CA MET A 228 11.71 7.56 -5.48
C MET A 228 12.58 8.67 -6.06
N THR A 229 13.43 8.38 -7.07
CA THR A 229 14.27 9.38 -7.73
C THR A 229 13.44 10.56 -8.28
N ARG A 230 12.23 10.31 -8.75
CA ARG A 230 11.31 11.34 -9.26
C ARG A 230 10.46 12.01 -8.17
N LEU A 231 10.13 11.29 -7.10
CA LEU A 231 9.22 11.77 -6.06
C LEU A 231 9.95 12.54 -4.94
N LEU A 232 11.16 12.13 -4.57
CA LEU A 232 11.94 12.74 -3.49
C LEU A 232 12.23 14.24 -3.70
N PRO A 233 12.58 14.73 -4.90
CA PRO A 233 12.74 16.16 -5.12
C PRO A 233 11.44 16.95 -4.93
N LYS A 234 10.30 16.38 -5.33
CA LYS A 234 8.98 17.02 -5.17
C LYS A 234 8.53 17.14 -3.72
N SER A 235 8.99 16.23 -2.86
CA SER A 235 8.75 16.29 -1.42
C SER A 235 9.67 17.30 -0.69
N GLY A 236 10.71 17.79 -1.36
CA GLY A 236 11.74 18.62 -0.76
C GLY A 236 12.76 17.87 0.11
N ALA A 237 12.68 16.53 0.18
CA ALA A 237 13.59 15.70 0.98
C ALA A 237 15.00 15.65 0.41
N MET A 238 15.14 15.77 -0.91
CA MET A 238 16.41 15.80 -1.63
C MET A 238 16.30 16.75 -2.83
N THR A 239 17.46 17.28 -3.28
CA THR A 239 17.54 17.90 -4.61
C THR A 239 17.50 16.82 -5.70
N GLU A 240 17.18 17.19 -6.94
CA GLU A 240 17.25 16.28 -8.10
C GLU A 240 18.61 15.62 -8.22
N ALA A 241 19.69 16.41 -8.14
CA ALA A 241 21.06 15.92 -8.21
C ALA A 241 21.41 14.90 -7.08
N GLN A 242 20.88 15.10 -5.87
CA GLN A 242 21.07 14.16 -4.77
C GLN A 242 20.31 12.85 -5.00
N ALA A 243 19.05 12.93 -5.47
CA ALA A 243 18.25 11.76 -5.77
C ALA A 243 18.84 10.93 -6.92
N GLU A 244 19.32 11.59 -7.98
CA GLU A 244 20.02 10.94 -9.10
C GLU A 244 21.33 10.28 -8.67
N ALA A 245 22.15 10.97 -7.86
CA ALA A 245 23.42 10.43 -7.35
C ALA A 245 23.18 9.20 -6.47
N TRP A 246 22.16 9.24 -5.62
CA TRP A 246 21.72 8.08 -4.81
C TRP A 246 21.29 6.91 -5.70
N ALA A 247 20.41 7.14 -6.66
CA ALA A 247 19.94 6.12 -7.58
C ALA A 247 21.07 5.49 -8.40
N ALA A 248 22.01 6.32 -8.89
CA ALA A 248 23.20 5.86 -9.61
C ALA A 248 24.11 4.99 -8.71
N SER A 249 24.25 5.35 -7.43
CA SER A 249 24.97 4.52 -6.46
C SER A 249 24.32 3.16 -6.25
N MET A 250 22.98 3.10 -6.15
CA MET A 250 22.24 1.84 -6.03
C MET A 250 22.35 0.97 -7.29
N ALA A 251 22.27 1.59 -8.47
CA ALA A 251 22.47 0.89 -9.75
C ALA A 251 23.87 0.28 -9.86
N ARG A 252 24.92 1.06 -9.57
CA ARG A 252 26.30 0.57 -9.54
C ARG A 252 26.46 -0.63 -8.60
N ARG A 253 25.96 -0.53 -7.37
CA ARG A 253 25.98 -1.65 -6.40
C ARG A 253 25.29 -2.89 -6.92
N SER A 254 24.19 -2.73 -7.66
CA SER A 254 23.50 -3.85 -8.29
C SER A 254 24.33 -4.50 -9.39
N GLU A 255 25.04 -3.71 -10.21
CA GLU A 255 25.94 -4.21 -11.25
C GLU A 255 27.13 -4.97 -10.64
N GLU A 256 27.70 -4.44 -9.56
CA GLU A 256 28.82 -5.02 -8.81
C GLU A 256 28.40 -6.23 -7.95
N GLY A 257 27.11 -6.53 -7.82
CA GLY A 257 26.62 -7.61 -6.95
C GLY A 257 26.72 -7.30 -5.45
N THR A 258 26.74 -6.04 -5.05
CA THR A 258 26.90 -5.56 -3.66
C THR A 258 25.68 -4.79 -3.15
N PHE A 259 24.58 -4.78 -3.90
CA PHE A 259 23.34 -4.13 -3.51
C PHE A 259 22.74 -4.77 -2.24
N PHE A 260 22.22 -3.93 -1.37
CA PHE A 260 21.32 -4.35 -0.30
C PHE A 260 20.25 -3.29 -0.11
N GLY A 261 19.00 -3.73 -0.11
CA GLY A 261 17.84 -2.91 0.24
C GLY A 261 16.78 -3.80 0.88
N ALA A 262 16.18 -3.36 2.00
CA ALA A 262 15.21 -4.15 2.74
C ALA A 262 14.13 -3.29 3.39
N CYS A 263 12.92 -3.87 3.56
CA CYS A 263 11.85 -3.33 4.38
C CYS A 263 10.99 -4.48 4.91
N ASN A 264 10.55 -4.40 6.16
CA ASN A 264 9.58 -5.35 6.71
C ASN A 264 8.16 -4.96 6.28
N PHE A 265 7.34 -5.96 6.02
CA PHE A 265 5.90 -5.82 5.77
C PHE A 265 5.13 -6.74 6.71
N TYR A 266 3.93 -6.31 7.09
CA TYR A 266 3.07 -7.09 7.97
C TYR A 266 1.65 -7.12 7.42
N GLY A 267 1.05 -8.31 7.44
CA GLY A 267 -0.38 -8.50 7.22
C GLY A 267 -1.06 -8.87 8.53
N TYR A 268 -2.15 -8.22 8.88
CA TYR A 268 -2.98 -8.53 10.03
C TYR A 268 -4.39 -8.84 9.57
N ILE A 269 -4.98 -9.92 10.11
CA ILE A 269 -6.40 -10.23 9.93
C ILE A 269 -7.09 -10.07 11.27
N ALA A 270 -8.17 -9.32 11.28
CA ALA A 270 -9.03 -9.19 12.45
C ALA A 270 -10.50 -9.39 12.08
N VAL A 271 -11.31 -9.72 13.08
CA VAL A 271 -12.74 -9.99 12.96
C VAL A 271 -13.53 -9.02 13.85
N LYS A 272 -14.59 -8.47 13.29
CA LYS A 272 -15.57 -7.70 14.06
C LYS A 272 -16.44 -8.66 14.88
N ALA A 273 -16.52 -8.40 16.20
CA ALA A 273 -17.36 -9.16 17.12
C ALA A 273 -18.85 -9.07 16.77
#